data_3c49b290b9594f92d8c9854202c263cd
#
_entry.id   3c49b290b9594f92d8c9854202c263cd
#
_cell.length_a   1.000
_cell.length_b   1.000
_cell.length_c   1.000
_cell.angle_alpha   90.00
_cell.angle_beta   90.00
_cell.angle_gamma   90.00
#
_symmetry.space_group_name_H-M   'P 1'
#
loop_
_entity.id
_entity.type
_entity.pdbx_description
1 polymer ?
#
loop_
_entity_poly.entity_id
_entity_poly.type
_entity_poly.pdbx_seq_one_letter_code
_entity_poly.pdbx_strand_id
1 'polypeptide(L)'
;MAEIAITVDNLVLRYRRLNNYSIKRQLLSFRQNKKEGKGKKGTFEALKGVSFQLEKGEILGIIGKNGSGKSTMLRALAGIFSPDEGSIDLHGHGVSLLAIGVGFKTQLTGRENIYLSGMLLGFTREQIEEKIDDIIAFAELGDFIDYPVRTYSSGMHSKLAFSITAILETDIMLIDEVLSVGDERFKKKSYQKMKELISN
;
A
#
# COMPACT_ATOMS: atom_id res chain seq x y z
N MET A 1 9.36 -27.44 10.62
CA MET A 1 9.42 -26.77 9.31
C MET A 1 8.97 -25.35 9.57
N ALA A 2 9.68 -24.35 9.06
CA ALA A 2 9.27 -22.96 9.22
C ALA A 2 7.94 -22.75 8.46
N GLU A 3 7.07 -21.92 9.01
CA GLU A 3 5.76 -21.60 8.45
C GLU A 3 5.95 -20.54 7.37
N ILE A 4 5.51 -20.82 6.14
CA ILE A 4 5.60 -19.86 5.03
C ILE A 4 4.47 -18.84 5.16
N ALA A 5 4.83 -17.56 5.18
CA ALA A 5 3.88 -16.45 5.25
C ALA A 5 3.50 -15.92 3.86
N ILE A 6 4.42 -15.92 2.90
CA ILE A 6 4.19 -15.44 1.54
C ILE A 6 4.82 -16.41 0.54
N THR A 7 4.07 -16.77 -0.50
CA THR A 7 4.60 -17.41 -1.71
C THR A 7 4.27 -16.54 -2.91
N VAL A 8 5.27 -16.16 -3.67
CA VAL A 8 5.12 -15.47 -4.98
C VAL A 8 5.71 -16.39 -6.04
N ASP A 9 4.92 -16.74 -7.05
CA ASP A 9 5.36 -17.59 -8.15
C ASP A 9 5.17 -16.89 -9.49
N ASN A 10 6.28 -16.71 -10.22
CA ASN A 10 6.36 -16.17 -11.58
C ASN A 10 5.51 -14.91 -11.80
N LEU A 11 5.52 -13.98 -10.84
CA LEU A 11 4.69 -12.79 -10.83
C LEU A 11 5.04 -11.85 -11.99
N VAL A 12 4.11 -11.65 -12.92
CA VAL A 12 4.19 -10.68 -14.01
C VAL A 12 3.10 -9.63 -13.83
N LEU A 13 3.47 -8.35 -13.95
CA LEU A 13 2.53 -7.24 -13.92
C LEU A 13 2.85 -6.22 -15.01
N ARG A 14 1.82 -5.85 -15.79
CA ARG A 14 1.93 -4.99 -16.97
C ARG A 14 1.06 -3.75 -16.83
N TYR A 15 1.65 -2.59 -17.05
CA TYR A 15 0.90 -1.34 -17.21
C TYR A 15 0.56 -1.11 -18.69
N ARG A 16 -0.71 -0.85 -18.96
CA ARG A 16 -1.13 -0.36 -20.29
C ARG A 16 -0.75 1.10 -20.41
N ARG A 17 0.05 1.46 -21.40
CA ARG A 17 0.21 2.87 -21.79
C ARG A 17 -1.12 3.34 -22.37
N LEU A 18 -1.81 4.21 -21.66
CA LEU A 18 -2.91 4.99 -22.21
C LEU A 18 -2.27 5.94 -23.25
N ASN A 19 -2.19 5.51 -24.50
CA ASN A 19 -1.94 6.46 -25.57
C ASN A 19 -3.10 7.46 -25.54
N ASN A 20 -2.81 8.74 -25.33
CA ASN A 20 -3.75 9.82 -25.57
C ASN A 20 -4.16 9.72 -27.03
N TYR A 21 -5.28 9.07 -27.28
CA TYR A 21 -5.93 9.07 -28.59
C TYR A 21 -6.41 10.50 -28.84
N SER A 22 -5.56 11.30 -29.48
CA SER A 22 -6.01 12.52 -30.11
C SER A 22 -7.02 12.11 -31.19
N ILE A 23 -8.28 12.47 -30.98
CA ILE A 23 -9.40 12.23 -31.92
C ILE A 23 -9.03 12.69 -33.34
N LYS A 24 -8.17 13.71 -33.47
CA LYS A 24 -7.60 14.15 -34.75
C LYS A 24 -6.76 13.09 -35.50
N ARG A 25 -6.08 12.17 -34.80
CA ARG A 25 -5.29 11.10 -35.45
C ARG A 25 -6.16 9.96 -35.97
N GLN A 26 -7.28 9.67 -35.32
CA GLN A 26 -8.22 8.66 -35.80
C GLN A 26 -8.91 9.08 -37.11
N LEU A 27 -9.24 10.35 -37.26
CA LEU A 27 -9.82 10.89 -38.51
C LEU A 27 -8.83 10.91 -39.70
N LEU A 28 -7.55 11.04 -39.44
CA LEU A 28 -6.50 11.02 -40.46
C LEU A 28 -6.07 9.59 -40.89
N SER A 29 -6.23 8.59 -40.01
CA SER A 29 -5.86 7.19 -40.31
C SER A 29 -6.86 6.47 -41.21
N PHE A 30 -8.10 6.97 -41.36
CA PHE A 30 -9.08 6.46 -42.32
C PHE A 30 -8.71 6.73 -43.80
N ARG A 31 -7.72 7.58 -44.04
CA ARG A 31 -7.32 8.01 -45.40
C ARG A 31 -6.04 7.40 -45.93
N GLN A 32 -5.34 6.59 -45.13
CA GLN A 32 -4.12 5.90 -45.59
C GLN A 32 -4.18 4.42 -45.22
N ASN A 33 -4.62 3.62 -46.23
CA ASN A 33 -4.42 2.18 -46.26
C ASN A 33 -2.91 1.87 -46.35
N LYS A 34 -2.24 1.71 -45.18
CA LYS A 34 -0.90 1.13 -45.14
C LYS A 34 -0.85 0.09 -44.04
N LYS A 35 -0.57 -1.15 -44.51
CA LYS A 35 -0.19 -2.30 -43.68
C LYS A 35 1.00 -1.92 -42.81
N GLU A 36 0.79 -1.49 -41.61
CA GLU A 36 1.83 -1.47 -40.57
C GLU A 36 1.59 -2.65 -39.64
N GLY A 37 2.66 -3.41 -39.45
CA GLY A 37 2.62 -4.64 -38.69
C GLY A 37 2.03 -4.45 -37.29
N LYS A 38 1.39 -5.49 -36.75
CA LYS A 38 0.89 -5.61 -35.41
C LYS A 38 2.03 -5.42 -34.39
N GLY A 39 2.50 -4.19 -34.21
CA GLY A 39 3.30 -3.80 -33.07
C GLY A 39 2.47 -3.98 -31.81
N LYS A 40 2.92 -4.77 -30.84
CA LYS A 40 2.31 -4.94 -29.54
C LYS A 40 2.02 -3.55 -28.95
N LYS A 41 0.75 -3.19 -28.87
CA LYS A 41 0.29 -1.91 -28.29
C LYS A 41 0.92 -1.78 -26.91
N GLY A 42 1.67 -0.71 -26.70
CA GLY A 42 2.56 -0.38 -25.62
C GLY A 42 2.11 -0.78 -24.21
N THR A 43 2.36 -2.00 -23.82
CA THR A 43 2.37 -2.45 -22.44
C THR A 43 3.80 -2.33 -21.91
N PHE A 44 3.94 -1.87 -20.71
CA PHE A 44 5.20 -1.82 -19.97
C PHE A 44 5.15 -2.90 -18.88
N GLU A 45 6.05 -3.87 -18.92
CA GLU A 45 6.17 -4.88 -17.87
C GLU A 45 6.92 -4.27 -16.69
N ALA A 46 6.20 -4.04 -15.61
CA ALA A 46 6.75 -3.51 -14.35
C ALA A 46 7.37 -4.62 -13.50
N LEU A 47 6.78 -5.81 -13.52
CA LEU A 47 7.33 -7.04 -12.93
C LEU A 47 7.43 -8.11 -14.02
N LYS A 48 8.53 -8.87 -14.01
CA LYS A 48 8.92 -9.75 -15.11
C LYS A 48 9.21 -11.17 -14.63
N GLY A 49 8.23 -11.84 -14.04
CA GLY A 49 8.38 -13.21 -13.56
C GLY A 49 9.20 -13.28 -12.27
N VAL A 50 8.74 -12.59 -11.23
CA VAL A 50 9.40 -12.59 -9.92
C VAL A 50 8.85 -13.74 -9.08
N SER A 51 9.74 -14.53 -8.47
CA SER A 51 9.39 -15.63 -7.56
C SER A 51 10.22 -15.54 -6.29
N PHE A 52 9.58 -15.71 -5.14
CA PHE A 52 10.22 -15.84 -3.83
C PHE A 52 9.24 -16.45 -2.81
N GLN A 53 9.79 -16.89 -1.69
CA GLN A 53 9.03 -17.27 -0.51
C GLN A 53 9.56 -16.49 0.69
N LEU A 54 8.69 -16.21 1.64
CA LEU A 54 9.04 -15.55 2.91
C LEU A 54 8.44 -16.36 4.05
N GLU A 55 9.27 -16.71 5.01
CA GLU A 55 8.87 -17.40 6.21
C GLU A 55 8.35 -16.41 7.27
N LYS A 56 7.56 -16.92 8.20
CA LYS A 56 7.06 -16.12 9.32
C LYS A 56 8.22 -15.62 10.19
N GLY A 57 8.17 -14.34 10.53
CA GLY A 57 9.25 -13.67 11.28
C GLY A 57 10.44 -13.21 10.43
N GLU A 58 10.42 -13.45 9.11
CA GLU A 58 11.46 -12.95 8.22
C GLU A 58 11.17 -11.51 7.70
N ILE A 59 12.26 -10.82 7.35
CA ILE A 59 12.24 -9.50 6.75
C ILE A 59 12.83 -9.56 5.36
N LEU A 60 12.02 -9.19 4.35
CA LEU A 60 12.47 -9.11 2.97
C LEU A 60 12.73 -7.65 2.55
N GLY A 61 13.98 -7.31 2.27
CA GLY A 61 14.36 -6.03 1.70
C GLY A 61 14.29 -6.02 0.17
N ILE A 62 13.45 -5.14 -0.41
CA ILE A 62 13.35 -4.96 -1.87
C ILE A 62 14.20 -3.76 -2.29
N ILE A 63 15.31 -3.99 -2.98
CA ILE A 63 16.29 -2.97 -3.36
C ILE A 63 16.28 -2.79 -4.88
N GLY A 64 16.43 -1.55 -5.34
CA GLY A 64 16.51 -1.25 -6.77
C GLY A 64 16.41 0.24 -7.07
N LYS A 65 16.73 0.62 -8.30
CA LYS A 65 16.64 2.01 -8.80
C LYS A 65 15.19 2.49 -8.81
N ASN A 66 14.98 3.82 -8.87
CA ASN A 66 13.64 4.38 -9.08
C ASN A 66 13.06 3.87 -10.40
N GLY A 67 11.78 3.43 -10.34
CA GLY A 67 11.10 2.81 -11.50
C GLY A 67 11.41 1.32 -11.72
N SER A 68 12.13 0.63 -10.82
CA SER A 68 12.41 -0.81 -10.94
C SER A 68 11.25 -1.72 -10.55
N GLY A 69 10.11 -1.18 -10.10
CA GLY A 69 8.93 -1.95 -9.74
C GLY A 69 8.72 -2.20 -8.25
N LYS A 70 9.55 -1.65 -7.35
CA LYS A 70 9.44 -1.86 -5.88
C LYS A 70 8.02 -1.58 -5.34
N SER A 71 7.52 -0.37 -5.52
CA SER A 71 6.18 0.01 -5.07
C SER A 71 5.07 -0.75 -5.83
N THR A 72 5.35 -1.21 -7.06
CA THR A 72 4.43 -2.08 -7.80
C THR A 72 4.34 -3.46 -7.16
N MET A 73 5.47 -4.02 -6.72
CA MET A 73 5.53 -5.28 -5.99
C MET A 73 4.73 -5.18 -4.68
N LEU A 74 4.97 -4.14 -3.87
CA LEU A 74 4.24 -3.94 -2.62
C LEU A 74 2.73 -3.81 -2.83
N ARG A 75 2.30 -3.10 -3.89
CA ARG A 75 0.87 -2.98 -4.23
C ARG A 75 0.27 -4.28 -4.75
N ALA A 76 1.05 -5.12 -5.42
CA ALA A 76 0.60 -6.45 -5.83
C ALA A 76 0.44 -7.37 -4.60
N LEU A 77 1.41 -7.37 -3.67
CA LEU A 77 1.32 -8.10 -2.40
C LEU A 77 0.14 -7.64 -1.54
N ALA A 78 -0.16 -6.33 -1.54
CA ALA A 78 -1.31 -5.75 -0.85
C ALA A 78 -2.67 -6.04 -1.55
N GLY A 79 -2.69 -6.80 -2.66
CA GLY A 79 -3.90 -7.08 -3.41
C GLY A 79 -4.50 -5.89 -4.18
N ILE A 80 -3.80 -4.75 -4.24
CA ILE A 80 -4.25 -3.55 -4.98
C ILE A 80 -4.16 -3.78 -6.49
N PHE A 81 -3.15 -4.54 -6.93
CA PHE A 81 -2.97 -4.95 -8.32
C PHE A 81 -3.05 -6.47 -8.43
N SER A 82 -3.90 -6.95 -9.32
CA SER A 82 -3.94 -8.37 -9.67
C SER A 82 -2.80 -8.71 -10.64
N PRO A 83 -2.11 -9.85 -10.46
CA PRO A 83 -1.13 -10.35 -11.42
C PRO A 83 -1.71 -10.51 -12.83
N ASP A 84 -0.92 -10.19 -13.87
CA ASP A 84 -1.24 -10.57 -15.26
C ASP A 84 -0.87 -12.03 -15.52
N GLU A 85 0.19 -12.53 -14.87
CA GLU A 85 0.63 -13.94 -14.89
C GLU A 85 1.26 -14.27 -13.53
N GLY A 86 1.27 -15.55 -13.17
CA GLY A 86 1.76 -16.03 -11.89
C GLY A 86 0.75 -15.88 -10.76
N SER A 87 1.20 -16.05 -9.53
CA SER A 87 0.33 -16.02 -8.35
C SER A 87 1.03 -15.43 -7.12
N ILE A 88 0.19 -14.96 -6.19
CA ILE A 88 0.58 -14.55 -4.84
C ILE A 88 -0.31 -15.33 -3.89
N ASP A 89 0.29 -16.05 -2.95
CA ASP A 89 -0.40 -16.74 -1.85
C ASP A 89 0.11 -16.18 -0.52
N LEU A 90 -0.78 -15.64 0.28
CA LEU A 90 -0.52 -15.11 1.61
C LEU A 90 -0.84 -16.13 2.71
N HIS A 91 -1.18 -17.34 2.36
CA HIS A 91 -1.49 -18.46 3.29
C HIS A 91 -2.52 -18.09 4.36
N GLY A 92 -3.49 -17.22 4.03
CA GLY A 92 -4.52 -16.76 4.95
C GLY A 92 -4.11 -15.65 5.90
N HIS A 93 -2.87 -15.14 5.79
CA HIS A 93 -2.39 -14.02 6.59
C HIS A 93 -2.96 -12.69 6.14
N GLY A 94 -3.29 -11.83 7.12
CA GLY A 94 -3.69 -10.45 6.90
C GLY A 94 -2.49 -9.59 6.48
N VAL A 95 -2.65 -8.78 5.43
CA VAL A 95 -1.60 -7.90 4.93
C VAL A 95 -1.98 -6.43 5.07
N SER A 96 -1.06 -5.61 5.55
CA SER A 96 -1.20 -4.16 5.51
C SER A 96 -0.08 -3.52 4.71
N LEU A 97 -0.44 -2.55 3.88
CA LEU A 97 0.50 -1.64 3.26
C LEU A 97 0.57 -0.38 4.11
N LEU A 98 1.74 -0.08 4.64
CA LEU A 98 2.02 1.17 5.36
C LEU A 98 2.04 2.35 4.36
N ALA A 99 0.94 2.48 3.63
CA ALA A 99 0.70 3.58 2.72
C ALA A 99 -0.22 4.58 3.42
N ILE A 100 0.16 5.84 3.36
CA ILE A 100 -0.47 6.95 4.06
C ILE A 100 -1.97 7.03 3.76
N GLY A 101 -2.81 6.63 4.73
CA GLY A 101 -4.25 6.91 4.71
C GLY A 101 -5.08 6.11 3.71
N VAL A 102 -4.79 4.82 3.55
CA VAL A 102 -5.65 3.93 2.73
C VAL A 102 -7.08 3.95 3.28
N GLY A 103 -8.02 4.30 2.42
CA GLY A 103 -9.46 4.29 2.74
C GLY A 103 -9.99 5.51 3.49
N PHE A 104 -9.18 6.50 3.83
CA PHE A 104 -9.66 7.70 4.53
C PHE A 104 -10.76 8.42 3.76
N LYS A 105 -11.85 8.72 4.48
CA LYS A 105 -12.93 9.58 4.01
C LYS A 105 -12.76 10.96 4.64
N THR A 106 -12.51 11.96 3.82
CA THR A 106 -12.19 13.32 4.28
C THR A 106 -13.33 14.00 5.04
N GLN A 107 -14.57 13.55 4.82
CA GLN A 107 -15.77 14.07 5.51
C GLN A 107 -15.95 13.49 6.91
N LEU A 108 -15.38 12.32 7.17
CA LEU A 108 -15.42 11.66 8.48
C LEU A 108 -14.36 12.23 9.41
N THR A 109 -14.61 12.10 10.71
CA THR A 109 -13.65 12.45 11.77
C THR A 109 -12.45 11.51 11.76
N GLY A 110 -11.38 11.88 12.46
CA GLY A 110 -10.23 11.00 12.67
C GLY A 110 -10.65 9.69 13.33
N ARG A 111 -11.48 9.75 14.36
CA ARG A 111 -12.02 8.59 15.09
C ARG A 111 -12.81 7.65 14.16
N GLU A 112 -13.70 8.19 13.35
CA GLU A 112 -14.46 7.40 12.37
C GLU A 112 -13.56 6.78 11.31
N ASN A 113 -12.48 7.47 10.90
CA ASN A 113 -11.49 6.94 9.97
C ASN A 113 -10.64 5.82 10.59
N ILE A 114 -10.41 5.80 11.92
CA ILE A 114 -9.78 4.67 12.61
C ILE A 114 -10.61 3.40 12.38
N TYR A 115 -11.93 3.44 12.64
CA TYR A 115 -12.81 2.30 12.40
C TYR A 115 -12.83 1.90 10.93
N LEU A 116 -13.00 2.87 10.03
CA LEU A 116 -13.07 2.59 8.59
C LEU A 116 -11.80 1.91 8.09
N SER A 117 -10.63 2.44 8.45
CA SER A 117 -9.34 1.89 8.03
C SER A 117 -9.07 0.53 8.68
N GLY A 118 -9.37 0.37 9.98
CA GLY A 118 -9.21 -0.90 10.67
C GLY A 118 -10.06 -2.02 10.05
N MET A 119 -11.32 -1.72 9.73
CA MET A 119 -12.18 -2.68 9.02
C MET A 119 -11.69 -3.02 7.61
N LEU A 120 -11.12 -2.05 6.89
CA LEU A 120 -10.49 -2.30 5.58
C LEU A 120 -9.21 -3.14 5.68
N LEU A 121 -8.53 -3.11 6.82
CA LEU A 121 -7.40 -3.99 7.14
C LEU A 121 -7.83 -5.38 7.61
N GLY A 122 -9.14 -5.63 7.75
CA GLY A 122 -9.70 -6.92 8.12
C GLY A 122 -9.99 -7.10 9.62
N PHE A 123 -9.82 -6.07 10.44
CA PHE A 123 -10.14 -6.12 11.88
C PHE A 123 -11.64 -5.97 12.13
N THR A 124 -12.15 -6.66 13.16
CA THR A 124 -13.52 -6.47 13.62
C THR A 124 -13.64 -5.16 14.39
N ARG A 125 -14.87 -4.69 14.56
CA ARG A 125 -15.13 -3.46 15.34
C ARG A 125 -14.62 -3.58 16.77
N GLU A 126 -14.83 -4.74 17.38
CA GLU A 126 -14.43 -5.03 18.76
C GLU A 126 -12.90 -4.98 18.91
N GLN A 127 -12.17 -5.57 17.97
CA GLN A 127 -10.69 -5.52 17.94
C GLN A 127 -10.16 -4.09 17.79
N ILE A 128 -10.85 -3.26 17.01
CA ILE A 128 -10.48 -1.85 16.84
C ILE A 128 -10.78 -1.08 18.13
N GLU A 129 -11.93 -1.34 18.78
CA GLU A 129 -12.33 -0.69 20.04
C GLU A 129 -11.31 -0.94 21.15
N GLU A 130 -10.76 -2.15 21.24
CA GLU A 130 -9.71 -2.49 22.21
C GLU A 130 -8.41 -1.70 22.00
N LYS A 131 -8.15 -1.20 20.80
CA LYS A 131 -6.90 -0.51 20.40
C LYS A 131 -7.08 0.99 20.14
N ILE A 132 -8.31 1.50 20.13
CA ILE A 132 -8.60 2.86 19.67
C ILE A 132 -7.90 3.92 20.50
N ASP A 133 -7.85 3.75 21.82
CA ASP A 133 -7.21 4.71 22.72
C ASP A 133 -5.68 4.74 22.50
N ASP A 134 -5.07 3.59 22.25
CA ASP A 134 -3.65 3.48 21.93
C ASP A 134 -3.34 4.16 20.57
N ILE A 135 -4.21 3.99 19.57
CA ILE A 135 -4.08 4.64 18.26
C ILE A 135 -4.15 6.17 18.43
N ILE A 136 -5.15 6.66 19.17
CA ILE A 136 -5.35 8.10 19.42
C ILE A 136 -4.16 8.69 20.18
N ALA A 137 -3.73 8.02 21.25
CA ALA A 137 -2.56 8.43 22.03
C ALA A 137 -1.28 8.45 21.20
N PHE A 138 -1.10 7.46 20.31
CA PHE A 138 0.07 7.40 19.45
C PHE A 138 0.05 8.51 18.40
N ALA A 139 -1.11 8.84 17.82
CA ALA A 139 -1.25 9.85 16.77
C ALA A 139 -0.97 11.28 17.25
N GLU A 140 -1.13 11.55 18.55
CA GLU A 140 -0.89 12.87 19.19
C GLU A 140 -1.63 14.03 18.47
N LEU A 141 -2.91 13.80 18.13
CA LEU A 141 -3.74 14.80 17.44
C LEU A 141 -4.58 15.66 18.38
N GLY A 142 -4.66 15.29 19.68
CA GLY A 142 -5.51 15.97 20.66
C GLY A 142 -6.97 16.00 20.22
N ASP A 143 -7.63 17.14 20.42
CA ASP A 143 -9.05 17.32 20.10
C ASP A 143 -9.36 17.18 18.59
N PHE A 144 -8.34 17.30 17.74
CA PHE A 144 -8.54 17.14 16.29
C PHE A 144 -9.03 15.75 15.90
N ILE A 145 -8.87 14.74 16.77
CA ILE A 145 -9.34 13.38 16.48
C ILE A 145 -10.86 13.33 16.19
N ASP A 146 -11.62 14.24 16.77
CA ASP A 146 -13.07 14.34 16.60
C ASP A 146 -13.49 15.38 15.54
N TYR A 147 -12.52 15.97 14.82
CA TYR A 147 -12.77 16.84 13.67
C TYR A 147 -12.67 16.08 12.35
N PRO A 148 -13.39 16.53 11.29
CA PRO A 148 -13.29 15.94 9.97
C PRO A 148 -11.87 15.99 9.40
N VAL A 149 -11.40 14.88 8.81
CA VAL A 149 -10.03 14.73 8.28
C VAL A 149 -9.70 15.76 7.19
N ARG A 150 -10.70 16.33 6.50
CA ARG A 150 -10.51 17.44 5.56
C ARG A 150 -9.87 18.70 6.19
N THR A 151 -9.91 18.81 7.52
CA THR A 151 -9.30 19.94 8.25
C THR A 151 -7.86 19.67 8.66
N TYR A 152 -7.36 18.44 8.44
CA TYR A 152 -6.03 18.02 8.84
C TYR A 152 -4.95 18.59 7.92
N SER A 153 -3.82 18.94 8.51
CA SER A 153 -2.60 19.11 7.74
C SER A 153 -2.11 17.77 7.17
N SER A 154 -1.24 17.80 6.17
CA SER A 154 -0.62 16.57 5.64
C SER A 154 0.11 15.78 6.72
N GLY A 155 0.76 16.47 7.67
CA GLY A 155 1.42 15.84 8.82
C GLY A 155 0.45 15.14 9.75
N MET A 156 -0.70 15.75 10.09
CA MET A 156 -1.73 15.14 10.92
C MET A 156 -2.35 13.92 10.25
N HIS A 157 -2.64 14.03 8.95
CA HIS A 157 -3.14 12.92 8.14
C HIS A 157 -2.18 11.73 8.19
N SER A 158 -0.91 11.98 7.98
CA SER A 158 0.13 10.96 8.00
C SER A 158 0.35 10.35 9.39
N LYS A 159 0.28 11.17 10.46
CA LYS A 159 0.36 10.69 11.84
C LYS A 159 -0.76 9.69 12.14
N LEU A 160 -2.01 10.05 11.82
CA LEU A 160 -3.15 9.17 12.05
C LEU A 160 -3.03 7.86 11.26
N ALA A 161 -2.71 7.95 9.98
CA ALA A 161 -2.57 6.79 9.10
C ALA A 161 -1.50 5.81 9.60
N PHE A 162 -0.33 6.33 9.97
CA PHE A 162 0.74 5.52 10.54
C PHE A 162 0.31 4.86 11.87
N SER A 163 -0.35 5.63 12.77
CA SER A 163 -0.77 5.14 14.07
C SER A 163 -1.73 3.97 13.97
N ILE A 164 -2.70 4.05 13.06
CA ILE A 164 -3.65 2.96 12.81
C ILE A 164 -2.90 1.68 12.41
N THR A 165 -2.04 1.77 11.41
CA THR A 165 -1.35 0.59 10.88
C THR A 165 -0.34 0.01 11.86
N ALA A 166 0.37 0.88 12.61
CA ALA A 166 1.40 0.45 13.55
C ALA A 166 0.86 -0.14 14.86
N ILE A 167 -0.39 0.18 15.23
CA ILE A 167 -1.01 -0.33 16.47
C ILE A 167 -1.92 -1.53 16.19
N LEU A 168 -2.57 -1.58 15.02
CA LEU A 168 -3.43 -2.72 14.67
C LEU A 168 -2.65 -3.97 14.24
N GLU A 169 -1.38 -3.87 14.00
CA GLU A 169 -0.44 -5.00 13.76
C GLU A 169 -1.05 -6.15 12.93
N THR A 170 -0.88 -6.11 11.61
CA THR A 170 -1.24 -7.21 10.71
C THR A 170 -0.13 -8.26 10.64
N ASP A 171 -0.46 -9.50 10.26
CA ASP A 171 0.50 -10.60 10.16
C ASP A 171 1.65 -10.28 9.20
N ILE A 172 1.35 -9.56 8.10
CA ILE A 172 2.32 -9.13 7.10
C ILE A 172 2.26 -7.61 6.97
N MET A 173 3.39 -6.94 7.20
CA MET A 173 3.50 -5.50 7.07
C MET A 173 4.35 -5.12 5.86
N LEU A 174 3.77 -4.44 4.90
CA LEU A 174 4.45 -3.92 3.71
C LEU A 174 4.83 -2.45 3.95
N ILE A 175 6.13 -2.14 3.83
CA ILE A 175 6.66 -0.81 4.11
C ILE A 175 7.22 -0.23 2.82
N ASP A 176 6.62 0.85 2.30
CA ASP A 176 7.20 1.62 1.22
C ASP A 176 8.06 2.77 1.80
N GLU A 177 8.77 3.49 0.99
CA GLU A 177 9.76 4.55 1.30
C GLU A 177 9.29 5.65 2.30
N VAL A 178 8.07 5.58 2.82
CA VAL A 178 7.32 6.63 3.52
C VAL A 178 7.55 6.65 5.04
N LEU A 179 8.75 6.38 5.53
CA LEU A 179 9.08 6.58 6.97
C LEU A 179 9.29 8.06 7.36
N SER A 180 9.10 9.01 6.43
CA SER A 180 9.22 10.45 6.68
C SER A 180 7.89 11.07 7.10
N VAL A 181 7.21 10.48 8.11
CA VAL A 181 5.87 10.88 8.54
C VAL A 181 5.92 11.91 9.67
N GLY A 182 5.15 13.00 9.53
CA GLY A 182 4.98 13.99 10.61
C GLY A 182 6.18 14.89 10.85
N ASP A 183 6.23 15.48 12.05
CA ASP A 183 7.34 16.30 12.52
C ASP A 183 8.52 15.43 13.02
N GLU A 184 9.63 16.08 13.37
CA GLU A 184 10.86 15.41 13.81
C GLU A 184 10.67 14.51 15.05
N ARG A 185 9.81 14.92 15.96
CA ARG A 185 9.48 14.13 17.16
C ARG A 185 8.71 12.87 16.78
N PHE A 186 7.70 13.01 15.94
CA PHE A 186 6.90 11.87 15.49
C PHE A 186 7.70 10.90 14.61
N LYS A 187 8.65 11.37 13.80
CA LYS A 187 9.57 10.53 13.05
C LYS A 187 10.39 9.62 13.96
N LYS A 188 10.94 10.16 15.06
CA LYS A 188 11.68 9.35 16.04
C LYS A 188 10.79 8.30 16.69
N LYS A 189 9.58 8.67 17.09
CA LYS A 189 8.58 7.78 17.68
C LYS A 189 8.17 6.66 16.73
N SER A 190 7.87 7.01 15.48
CA SER A 190 7.53 6.06 14.42
C SER A 190 8.65 5.08 14.13
N TYR A 191 9.89 5.57 14.06
CA TYR A 191 11.07 4.74 13.86
C TYR A 191 11.27 3.76 15.02
N GLN A 192 11.07 4.19 16.26
CA GLN A 192 11.16 3.33 17.44
C GLN A 192 10.08 2.23 17.39
N LYS A 193 8.82 2.60 17.11
CA LYS A 193 7.72 1.62 16.98
C LYS A 193 8.00 0.62 15.85
N MET A 194 8.55 1.07 14.72
CA MET A 194 8.95 0.18 13.63
C MET A 194 10.02 -0.82 14.06
N LYS A 195 11.03 -0.40 14.85
CA LYS A 195 12.02 -1.31 15.38
C LYS A 195 11.41 -2.38 16.29
N GLU A 196 10.46 -1.99 17.13
CA GLU A 196 9.74 -2.94 17.99
C GLU A 196 8.99 -3.98 17.16
N LEU A 197 8.24 -3.54 16.14
CA LEU A 197 7.50 -4.42 15.24
C LEU A 197 8.39 -5.39 14.43
N ILE A 198 9.61 -4.98 14.12
CA ILE A 198 10.60 -5.81 13.39
C ILE A 198 11.29 -6.82 14.31
N SER A 199 11.33 -6.53 15.62
CA SER A 199 12.08 -7.36 16.60
C SER A 199 11.22 -8.46 17.25
N ASN A 200 9.89 -8.40 17.08
CA ASN A 200 8.93 -9.37 17.58
C ASN A 200 8.56 -10.39 16.50
#